data_076d2b5465f4315bb67c837b3d191d0a
#
_entry.id   076d2b5465f4315bb67c837b3d191d0a
#
_cell.length_a   1.000
_cell.length_b   1.000
_cell.length_c   1.000
_cell.angle_alpha   90.00
_cell.angle_beta   90.00
_cell.angle_gamma   90.00
#
_symmetry.space_group_name_H-M   'P 1'
#
loop_
_entity.id
_entity.type
_entity.pdbx_description
1 polymer ?
#
loop_
_entity_poly.entity_id
_entity_poly.type
_entity_poly.pdbx_seq_one_letter_code
_entity_poly.pdbx_strand_id
1 'polypeptide(L)'
;MKKLFVLSLTVLGIMTTSCTQTKQDNDPLAETGRTMRTENLLTSLKELSTQNKFMFGHHDDTVYGIGWVGDSARSDVKSVCGDYPALISFDLGRLETGSQQNLDGVDFDRMRQEIVNQYERGGMTSLSWHCYNPLSGRQSWVADSLLDVESTTVANILAEGETHDKFIAWLDLVANFINSLETADGVKVPVLFRPWHEHTGSWFWWGQNNCTTEDYVALWRLTVDRLREQGVVNALYAYSTGTEADGDPERFMERYPGDDYIDLIGLDFYCTTSLPEEEACARYMESARKHIPMICQLAKEHGKAAAVTETGYEGIKTSDWFTKTLLPAVEQYPISYLLVWRNAHDQKGHFYAPYPEHPSAPDFVNFYKDEHTLFAGDLNGYLK
;
A
#
# COMPACT_ATOMS: atom_id res chain seq x y z
N MET A 1 68.47 62.03 21.24
CA MET A 1 68.38 60.56 21.38
C MET A 1 66.88 60.18 21.28
N LYS A 2 66.44 59.74 20.15
CA LYS A 2 65.04 59.34 19.86
C LYS A 2 64.96 57.82 20.01
N LYS A 3 64.14 57.30 20.91
CA LYS A 3 63.86 55.88 21.05
C LYS A 3 62.76 55.47 20.10
N LEU A 4 63.06 54.53 19.23
CA LEU A 4 62.13 53.91 18.29
C LEU A 4 61.42 52.77 19.02
N PHE A 5 60.08 52.84 19.15
CA PHE A 5 59.22 51.73 19.57
C PHE A 5 58.79 50.90 18.37
N VAL A 6 59.19 49.66 18.33
CA VAL A 6 58.70 48.68 17.35
C VAL A 6 57.47 48.00 17.94
N LEU A 7 56.31 48.18 17.30
CA LEU A 7 55.06 47.55 17.66
C LEU A 7 54.96 46.23 16.87
N SER A 8 55.06 45.09 17.57
CA SER A 8 54.88 43.78 16.95
C SER A 8 53.37 43.44 16.92
N LEU A 9 52.80 43.34 15.73
CA LEU A 9 51.41 42.93 15.52
C LEU A 9 51.37 41.39 15.41
N THR A 10 50.85 40.74 16.47
CA THR A 10 50.58 39.30 16.43
C THR A 10 49.20 39.09 15.83
N VAL A 11 49.13 38.55 14.60
CA VAL A 11 47.90 38.13 13.95
C VAL A 11 47.51 36.76 14.50
N LEU A 12 46.45 36.72 15.30
CA LEU A 12 45.83 35.48 15.79
C LEU A 12 44.87 34.95 14.70
N GLY A 13 45.33 33.94 13.97
CA GLY A 13 44.50 33.25 13.01
C GLY A 13 43.44 32.39 13.72
N ILE A 14 42.18 32.79 13.64
CA ILE A 14 41.04 31.96 14.06
C ILE A 14 40.81 30.90 12.97
N MET A 15 41.28 29.68 13.21
CA MET A 15 40.85 28.52 12.43
C MET A 15 39.41 28.17 12.82
N THR A 16 38.46 28.55 12.00
CA THR A 16 37.12 28.02 12.06
C THR A 16 37.13 26.60 11.51
N THR A 17 37.20 25.62 12.41
CA THR A 17 36.92 24.22 12.10
C THR A 17 35.42 24.13 11.75
N SER A 18 35.09 24.08 10.46
CA SER A 18 33.79 23.69 9.99
C SER A 18 33.58 22.22 10.34
N CYS A 19 32.88 21.95 11.45
CA CYS A 19 32.31 20.64 11.70
C CYS A 19 31.22 20.40 10.63
N THR A 20 31.58 19.77 9.55
CA THR A 20 30.59 19.01 8.75
C THR A 20 30.08 17.89 9.65
N GLN A 21 28.93 18.11 10.29
CA GLN A 21 28.16 17.00 10.84
C GLN A 21 27.84 16.07 9.67
N THR A 22 28.58 14.97 9.57
CA THR A 22 28.13 13.80 8.80
C THR A 22 26.77 13.45 9.39
N LYS A 23 25.69 13.55 8.57
CA LYS A 23 24.39 12.95 8.91
C LYS A 23 24.70 11.50 9.31
N GLN A 24 24.57 11.20 10.59
CA GLN A 24 24.67 9.84 11.08
C GLN A 24 23.53 9.09 10.44
N ASP A 25 23.83 8.01 9.74
CA ASP A 25 22.82 7.18 9.08
C ASP A 25 21.97 6.57 10.21
N ASN A 26 20.82 7.18 10.46
CA ASN A 26 19.96 6.85 11.61
C ASN A 26 19.16 5.55 11.37
N ASP A 27 19.32 4.91 10.19
CA ASP A 27 18.61 3.70 9.82
C ASP A 27 19.54 2.75 9.04
N PRO A 28 20.34 1.94 9.74
CA PRO A 28 21.31 1.05 9.12
C PRO A 28 20.60 -0.01 8.24
N LEU A 29 21.28 -0.44 7.19
CA LEU A 29 20.81 -1.54 6.35
C LEU A 29 20.98 -2.88 7.09
N ALA A 30 19.95 -3.73 6.97
CA ALA A 30 20.00 -5.14 7.35
C ALA A 30 20.79 -5.96 6.30
N GLU A 31 21.04 -7.23 6.58
CA GLU A 31 21.68 -8.15 5.63
C GLU A 31 20.86 -8.35 4.32
N THR A 32 19.56 -8.11 4.38
CA THR A 32 18.64 -8.14 3.23
C THR A 32 18.84 -6.96 2.26
N GLY A 33 19.61 -5.94 2.65
CA GLY A 33 19.77 -4.69 1.91
C GLY A 33 18.66 -3.66 2.17
N ARG A 34 17.66 -3.97 3.00
CA ARG A 34 16.62 -3.03 3.44
C ARG A 34 17.03 -2.29 4.70
N THR A 35 16.35 -1.17 5.01
CA THR A 35 16.54 -0.52 6.30
C THR A 35 16.05 -1.42 7.43
N MET A 36 16.65 -1.27 8.63
CA MET A 36 16.20 -2.01 9.82
C MET A 36 14.74 -1.72 10.15
N ARG A 37 14.24 -0.50 9.87
CA ARG A 37 12.84 -0.13 10.09
C ARG A 37 11.90 -0.88 9.14
N THR A 38 12.32 -1.12 7.90
CA THR A 38 11.56 -1.93 6.93
C THR A 38 11.48 -3.38 7.39
N GLU A 39 12.58 -3.95 7.90
CA GLU A 39 12.59 -5.30 8.46
C GLU A 39 11.77 -5.40 9.76
N ASN A 40 11.80 -4.37 10.59
CA ASN A 40 10.96 -4.30 11.79
C ASN A 40 9.47 -4.26 11.43
N LEU A 41 9.09 -3.48 10.40
CA LEU A 41 7.71 -3.48 9.89
C LEU A 41 7.29 -4.89 9.44
N LEU A 42 8.12 -5.60 8.67
CA LEU A 42 7.85 -6.97 8.26
C LEU A 42 7.67 -7.91 9.45
N THR A 43 8.55 -7.79 10.45
CA THR A 43 8.46 -8.59 11.67
C THR A 43 7.15 -8.31 12.41
N SER A 44 6.77 -7.05 12.56
CA SER A 44 5.54 -6.64 13.22
C SER A 44 4.29 -7.15 12.48
N LEU A 45 4.27 -7.12 11.14
CA LEU A 45 3.17 -7.68 10.35
C LEU A 45 3.03 -9.20 10.56
N LYS A 46 4.15 -9.93 10.61
CA LYS A 46 4.14 -11.36 10.92
C LYS A 46 3.67 -11.64 12.34
N GLU A 47 4.09 -10.86 13.32
CA GLU A 47 3.67 -10.99 14.72
C GLU A 47 2.19 -10.71 14.90
N LEU A 48 1.65 -9.66 14.27
CA LEU A 48 0.21 -9.36 14.29
C LEU A 48 -0.61 -10.54 13.75
N SER A 49 -0.14 -11.18 12.69
CA SER A 49 -0.77 -12.38 12.13
C SER A 49 -0.80 -13.57 13.10
N THR A 50 -0.19 -13.49 14.28
CA THR A 50 -0.25 -14.52 15.32
C THR A 50 -1.08 -14.14 16.54
N GLN A 51 -1.52 -12.88 16.65
CA GLN A 51 -2.13 -12.33 17.85
C GLN A 51 -3.65 -12.24 17.82
N ASN A 52 -4.27 -12.69 16.74
CA ASN A 52 -5.72 -12.56 16.53
C ASN A 52 -6.21 -11.09 16.59
N LYS A 53 -5.34 -10.18 16.16
CA LYS A 53 -5.60 -8.76 16.03
C LYS A 53 -5.16 -8.29 14.66
N PHE A 54 -5.88 -7.33 14.10
CA PHE A 54 -5.58 -6.79 12.78
C PHE A 54 -5.73 -5.27 12.75
N MET A 55 -4.91 -4.63 11.94
CA MET A 55 -5.01 -3.21 11.67
C MET A 55 -6.19 -2.92 10.72
N PHE A 56 -6.98 -1.90 11.05
CA PHE A 56 -7.97 -1.34 10.12
C PHE A 56 -7.29 -0.34 9.19
N GLY A 57 -7.53 -0.49 7.87
CA GLY A 57 -7.02 0.39 6.83
C GLY A 57 -8.13 1.04 6.01
N HIS A 58 -7.85 2.24 5.46
CA HIS A 58 -8.74 2.95 4.55
C HIS A 58 -7.93 3.63 3.44
N HIS A 59 -8.38 3.46 2.19
CA HIS A 59 -7.72 4.04 1.02
C HIS A 59 -8.00 5.54 0.93
N ASP A 60 -6.96 6.35 0.66
CA ASP A 60 -7.02 7.81 0.49
C ASP A 60 -7.60 8.61 1.69
N ASP A 61 -7.68 8.01 2.86
CA ASP A 61 -8.42 8.51 4.04
C ASP A 61 -8.07 9.94 4.45
N THR A 62 -6.83 10.39 4.25
CA THR A 62 -6.32 11.67 4.79
C THR A 62 -6.24 12.79 3.75
N VAL A 63 -6.70 12.56 2.53
CA VAL A 63 -6.60 13.52 1.43
C VAL A 63 -7.93 14.01 0.91
N TYR A 64 -8.97 13.20 1.02
CA TYR A 64 -10.37 13.54 0.73
C TYR A 64 -11.33 12.57 1.40
N GLY A 65 -12.61 12.90 1.39
CA GLY A 65 -13.72 12.07 1.88
C GLY A 65 -15.06 12.67 1.52
N ILE A 66 -16.10 12.22 2.17
CA ILE A 66 -17.46 12.65 1.84
C ILE A 66 -17.66 14.12 2.20
N GLY A 67 -17.81 14.94 1.15
CA GLY A 67 -18.05 16.40 1.28
C GLY A 67 -16.81 17.24 1.59
N TRP A 68 -15.60 16.70 1.43
CA TRP A 68 -14.36 17.46 1.62
C TRP A 68 -13.21 16.95 0.75
N VAL A 69 -12.28 17.87 0.42
CA VAL A 69 -11.05 17.57 -0.33
C VAL A 69 -9.93 18.45 0.22
N GLY A 70 -8.77 17.86 0.51
CA GLY A 70 -7.55 18.59 0.84
C GLY A 70 -7.49 19.23 2.23
N ASP A 71 -8.50 19.01 3.09
CA ASP A 71 -8.49 19.50 4.45
C ASP A 71 -7.34 18.86 5.23
N SER A 72 -6.58 19.67 5.97
CA SER A 72 -5.47 19.14 6.77
C SER A 72 -5.99 18.40 8.01
N ALA A 73 -5.34 17.29 8.36
CA ALA A 73 -5.64 16.49 9.54
C ALA A 73 -7.10 15.97 9.63
N ARG A 74 -7.81 15.92 8.50
CA ARG A 74 -9.15 15.39 8.39
C ARG A 74 -9.11 13.95 7.87
N SER A 75 -10.08 13.15 8.31
CA SER A 75 -10.32 11.77 7.96
C SER A 75 -11.79 11.47 8.25
N ASP A 76 -12.47 10.76 7.35
CA ASP A 76 -13.84 10.32 7.61
C ASP A 76 -13.88 9.33 8.78
N VAL A 77 -12.92 8.39 8.81
CA VAL A 77 -12.76 7.41 9.90
C VAL A 77 -12.57 8.11 11.24
N LYS A 78 -11.61 9.04 11.33
CA LYS A 78 -11.37 9.81 12.55
C LYS A 78 -12.58 10.65 12.96
N SER A 79 -13.30 11.20 12.00
CA SER A 79 -14.50 12.00 12.27
C SER A 79 -15.62 11.19 12.90
N VAL A 80 -15.64 9.85 12.70
CA VAL A 80 -16.62 8.92 13.27
C VAL A 80 -16.16 8.34 14.61
N CYS A 81 -14.92 7.79 14.68
CA CYS A 81 -14.48 7.05 15.87
C CYS A 81 -13.49 7.81 16.76
N GLY A 82 -12.95 8.93 16.31
CA GLY A 82 -12.00 9.76 17.06
C GLY A 82 -10.53 9.43 16.80
N ASP A 83 -10.21 8.41 16.00
CA ASP A 83 -8.87 7.96 15.69
C ASP A 83 -8.68 7.74 14.19
N TYR A 84 -7.42 7.80 13.72
CA TYR A 84 -7.08 7.50 12.33
C TYR A 84 -7.02 5.99 12.08
N PRO A 85 -7.23 5.54 10.82
CA PRO A 85 -6.91 4.15 10.47
C PRO A 85 -5.44 3.85 10.79
N ALA A 86 -5.17 2.62 11.20
CA ALA A 86 -3.82 2.12 11.44
C ALA A 86 -2.99 2.05 10.17
N LEU A 87 -3.66 1.80 9.05
CA LEU A 87 -3.07 1.75 7.71
C LEU A 87 -3.84 2.70 6.78
N ILE A 88 -3.11 3.53 6.04
CA ILE A 88 -3.65 4.23 4.88
C ILE A 88 -3.07 3.62 3.61
N SER A 89 -3.79 3.73 2.50
CA SER A 89 -3.21 3.36 1.21
C SER A 89 -3.42 4.45 0.18
N PHE A 90 -2.56 4.44 -0.83
CA PHE A 90 -2.65 5.31 -2.00
C PHE A 90 -2.36 4.52 -3.26
N ASP A 91 -2.77 5.04 -4.41
CA ASP A 91 -2.43 4.48 -5.70
C ASP A 91 -1.41 5.34 -6.45
N LEU A 92 -0.42 4.69 -7.08
CA LEU A 92 0.61 5.38 -7.86
C LEU A 92 0.24 5.58 -9.34
N GLY A 93 -0.93 5.11 -9.77
CA GLY A 93 -1.38 5.25 -11.17
C GLY A 93 -1.33 6.69 -11.66
N ARG A 94 -0.83 6.91 -12.86
CA ARG A 94 -0.46 8.18 -13.53
C ARG A 94 0.90 8.77 -13.12
N LEU A 95 1.57 8.28 -12.08
CA LEU A 95 2.94 8.72 -11.78
C LEU A 95 3.85 8.53 -13.01
N GLU A 96 3.70 7.41 -13.68
CA GLU A 96 4.42 7.01 -14.88
C GLU A 96 4.15 7.92 -16.09
N THR A 97 3.02 8.62 -16.09
CA THR A 97 2.67 9.57 -17.18
C THR A 97 3.22 10.98 -16.95
N GLY A 98 3.89 11.22 -15.81
CA GLY A 98 4.36 12.55 -15.41
C GLY A 98 3.24 13.49 -14.93
N SER A 99 2.06 12.95 -14.60
CA SER A 99 0.98 13.72 -13.98
C SER A 99 1.38 14.23 -12.60
N GLN A 100 0.83 15.37 -12.19
CA GLN A 100 0.97 15.85 -10.80
C GLN A 100 0.04 15.13 -9.83
N GLN A 101 -1.03 14.52 -10.34
CA GLN A 101 -2.03 13.82 -9.55
C GLN A 101 -2.17 12.37 -10.02
N ASN A 102 -2.45 11.49 -9.06
CA ASN A 102 -2.76 10.10 -9.35
C ASN A 102 -4.14 9.96 -10.03
N LEU A 103 -4.56 8.72 -10.25
CA LEU A 103 -5.84 8.41 -10.91
C LEU A 103 -7.08 8.87 -10.11
N ASP A 104 -6.95 9.01 -8.78
CA ASP A 104 -8.01 9.43 -7.86
C ASP A 104 -7.98 10.95 -7.56
N GLY A 105 -7.10 11.69 -8.25
CA GLY A 105 -6.95 13.14 -8.10
C GLY A 105 -6.10 13.58 -6.91
N VAL A 106 -5.38 12.65 -6.29
CA VAL A 106 -4.46 12.96 -5.19
C VAL A 106 -3.14 13.51 -5.74
N ASP A 107 -2.75 14.70 -5.30
CA ASP A 107 -1.47 15.30 -5.63
C ASP A 107 -0.32 14.48 -5.01
N PHE A 108 0.73 14.15 -5.79
CA PHE A 108 1.83 13.29 -5.34
C PHE A 108 2.68 13.93 -4.23
N ASP A 109 2.79 15.25 -4.15
CA ASP A 109 3.50 15.91 -3.04
C ASP A 109 2.67 15.85 -1.76
N ARG A 110 1.33 16.00 -1.87
CA ARG A 110 0.42 15.76 -0.75
C ARG A 110 0.45 14.31 -0.31
N MET A 111 0.47 13.36 -1.23
CA MET A 111 0.59 11.93 -0.92
C MET A 111 1.86 11.64 -0.11
N ARG A 112 3.04 12.16 -0.54
CA ARG A 112 4.30 12.03 0.22
C ARG A 112 4.16 12.56 1.64
N GLN A 113 3.56 13.74 1.79
CA GLN A 113 3.35 14.35 3.11
C GLN A 113 2.46 13.47 4.00
N GLU A 114 1.37 12.92 3.46
CA GLU A 114 0.47 12.08 4.25
C GLU A 114 1.08 10.70 4.60
N ILE A 115 1.93 10.15 3.75
CA ILE A 115 2.71 8.94 4.05
C ILE A 115 3.65 9.19 5.23
N VAL A 116 4.38 10.32 5.23
CA VAL A 116 5.25 10.70 6.35
C VAL A 116 4.42 10.96 7.61
N ASN A 117 3.32 11.70 7.51
CA ASN A 117 2.42 11.95 8.63
C ASN A 117 1.87 10.65 9.24
N GLN A 118 1.54 9.66 8.40
CA GLN A 118 1.04 8.36 8.86
C GLN A 118 2.10 7.58 9.61
N TYR A 119 3.33 7.57 9.10
CA TYR A 119 4.47 6.97 9.79
C TYR A 119 4.75 7.66 11.14
N GLU A 120 4.72 8.99 11.20
CA GLU A 120 4.95 9.76 12.43
C GLU A 120 3.85 9.51 13.49
N ARG A 121 2.60 9.18 13.07
CA ARG A 121 1.52 8.71 13.96
C ARG A 121 1.75 7.29 14.48
N GLY A 122 2.73 6.56 13.96
CA GLY A 122 2.96 5.14 14.27
C GLY A 122 2.19 4.18 13.36
N GLY A 123 1.50 4.65 12.33
CA GLY A 123 0.81 3.83 11.33
C GLY A 123 1.70 3.41 10.18
N MET A 124 1.12 2.68 9.23
CA MET A 124 1.80 2.26 8.00
C MET A 124 1.06 2.71 6.74
N THR A 125 1.75 2.62 5.60
CA THR A 125 1.16 2.91 4.29
C THR A 125 1.37 1.75 3.33
N SER A 126 0.30 1.42 2.57
CA SER A 126 0.34 0.56 1.40
C SER A 126 0.22 1.39 0.12
N LEU A 127 0.93 1.00 -0.93
CA LEU A 127 0.91 1.65 -2.24
C LEU A 127 0.50 0.62 -3.28
N SER A 128 -0.67 0.78 -3.90
CA SER A 128 -1.05 0.07 -5.11
C SER A 128 -0.56 0.80 -6.36
N TRP A 129 -0.58 0.14 -7.50
CA TRP A 129 -0.22 0.77 -8.76
C TRP A 129 -1.11 0.28 -9.90
N HIS A 130 -2.17 1.03 -10.19
CA HIS A 130 -2.96 0.85 -11.40
C HIS A 130 -2.19 1.43 -12.61
N CYS A 131 -1.08 0.77 -12.93
CA CYS A 131 -0.16 1.17 -13.99
C CYS A 131 -0.85 1.28 -15.35
N TYR A 132 -0.67 2.39 -16.03
CA TYR A 132 -1.08 2.53 -17.42
C TYR A 132 -0.41 1.46 -18.28
N ASN A 133 -1.05 1.09 -19.37
CA ASN A 133 -0.48 0.13 -20.31
C ASN A 133 0.65 0.79 -21.12
N PRO A 134 1.92 0.35 -21.00
CA PRO A 134 3.04 0.99 -21.68
C PRO A 134 3.01 0.80 -23.20
N LEU A 135 2.35 -0.26 -23.70
CA LEU A 135 2.22 -0.53 -25.13
C LEU A 135 1.15 0.35 -25.77
N SER A 136 -0.09 0.35 -25.20
CA SER A 136 -1.23 1.11 -25.78
C SER A 136 -1.30 2.56 -25.29
N GLY A 137 -0.65 2.91 -24.17
CA GLY A 137 -0.73 4.23 -23.54
C GLY A 137 -2.04 4.49 -22.81
N ARG A 138 -2.89 3.47 -22.64
CA ARG A 138 -4.19 3.55 -21.96
C ARG A 138 -4.06 3.24 -20.47
N GLN A 139 -5.17 3.39 -19.75
CA GLN A 139 -5.26 3.01 -18.34
C GLN A 139 -5.07 1.49 -18.14
N SER A 140 -5.02 1.05 -16.89
CA SER A 140 -4.77 -0.35 -16.51
C SER A 140 -5.81 -1.35 -17.01
N TRP A 141 -7.07 -0.92 -17.13
CA TRP A 141 -8.19 -1.77 -17.58
C TRP A 141 -8.10 -2.06 -19.07
N VAL A 142 -8.20 -3.35 -19.41
CA VAL A 142 -8.24 -3.80 -20.81
C VAL A 142 -9.55 -3.41 -21.46
N ALA A 143 -9.49 -2.88 -22.67
CA ALA A 143 -10.66 -2.62 -23.47
C ALA A 143 -10.92 -3.79 -24.43
N ASP A 144 -12.14 -4.31 -24.47
CA ASP A 144 -12.53 -5.42 -25.35
C ASP A 144 -12.13 -5.19 -26.82
N SER A 145 -12.20 -3.94 -27.28
CA SER A 145 -11.82 -3.55 -28.64
C SER A 145 -10.31 -3.59 -28.92
N LEU A 146 -9.48 -3.72 -27.89
CA LEU A 146 -8.01 -3.72 -27.98
C LEU A 146 -7.38 -4.98 -27.37
N LEU A 147 -8.18 -5.97 -27.03
CA LEU A 147 -7.72 -7.18 -26.34
C LEU A 147 -6.56 -7.87 -27.08
N ASP A 148 -6.64 -7.97 -28.42
CA ASP A 148 -5.59 -8.58 -29.24
C ASP A 148 -4.22 -7.85 -29.15
N VAL A 149 -4.24 -6.54 -28.88
CA VAL A 149 -3.03 -5.72 -28.71
C VAL A 149 -2.59 -5.76 -27.26
N GLU A 150 -3.49 -5.48 -26.32
CA GLU A 150 -3.18 -5.32 -24.91
C GLU A 150 -2.78 -6.64 -24.23
N SER A 151 -3.22 -7.79 -24.74
CA SER A 151 -2.76 -9.12 -24.31
C SER A 151 -1.29 -9.43 -24.66
N THR A 152 -0.65 -8.61 -25.48
CA THR A 152 0.80 -8.74 -25.78
C THR A 152 1.66 -7.80 -24.95
N THR A 153 1.09 -7.00 -24.07
CA THR A 153 1.82 -5.95 -23.36
C THR A 153 2.97 -6.50 -22.54
N VAL A 154 2.73 -7.53 -21.73
CA VAL A 154 3.78 -8.11 -20.87
C VAL A 154 4.92 -8.70 -21.70
N ALA A 155 4.61 -9.41 -22.77
CA ALA A 155 5.62 -9.95 -23.68
C ALA A 155 6.47 -8.83 -24.32
N ASN A 156 5.87 -7.69 -24.68
CA ASN A 156 6.59 -6.53 -25.21
C ASN A 156 7.41 -5.79 -24.13
N ILE A 157 7.00 -5.82 -22.88
CA ILE A 157 7.80 -5.32 -21.74
C ILE A 157 9.06 -6.18 -21.56
N LEU A 158 8.93 -7.48 -21.67
CA LEU A 158 10.04 -8.43 -21.44
C LEU A 158 11.00 -8.53 -22.63
N ALA A 159 10.58 -8.16 -23.84
CA ALA A 159 11.41 -8.09 -25.02
C ALA A 159 12.13 -6.74 -25.10
N GLU A 160 13.41 -6.73 -25.58
CA GLU A 160 14.12 -5.48 -25.88
C GLU A 160 13.33 -4.64 -26.90
N GLY A 161 13.20 -3.32 -26.64
CA GLY A 161 12.52 -2.39 -27.54
C GLY A 161 11.84 -1.22 -26.81
N GLU A 162 11.09 -0.43 -27.56
CA GLU A 162 10.47 0.83 -27.08
C GLU A 162 9.57 0.64 -25.85
N THR A 163 8.77 -0.45 -25.82
CA THR A 163 7.88 -0.74 -24.69
C THR A 163 8.67 -1.11 -23.43
N HIS A 164 9.75 -1.88 -23.59
CA HIS A 164 10.68 -2.20 -22.51
C HIS A 164 11.32 -0.93 -21.94
N ASP A 165 11.96 -0.12 -22.80
CA ASP A 165 12.66 1.09 -22.36
C ASP A 165 11.72 2.06 -21.65
N LYS A 166 10.51 2.22 -22.18
CA LYS A 166 9.44 3.02 -21.56
C LYS A 166 9.04 2.48 -20.19
N PHE A 167 8.86 1.16 -20.06
CA PHE A 167 8.46 0.55 -18.80
C PHE A 167 9.58 0.65 -17.75
N ILE A 168 10.84 0.46 -18.12
CA ILE A 168 12.01 0.68 -17.23
C ILE A 168 12.04 2.13 -16.73
N ALA A 169 11.82 3.11 -17.62
CA ALA A 169 11.75 4.51 -17.20
C ALA A 169 10.57 4.78 -16.22
N TRP A 170 9.46 4.08 -16.36
CA TRP A 170 8.34 4.17 -15.44
C TRP A 170 8.66 3.56 -14.06
N LEU A 171 9.36 2.43 -14.03
CA LEU A 171 9.85 1.84 -12.78
C LEU A 171 10.84 2.78 -12.06
N ASP A 172 11.66 3.52 -12.82
CA ASP A 172 12.55 4.54 -12.23
C ASP A 172 11.79 5.68 -11.57
N LEU A 173 10.63 6.09 -12.11
CA LEU A 173 9.75 7.07 -11.47
C LEU A 173 9.16 6.53 -10.17
N VAL A 174 8.72 5.27 -10.14
CA VAL A 174 8.23 4.61 -8.93
C VAL A 174 9.35 4.50 -7.89
N ALA A 175 10.55 4.08 -8.29
CA ALA A 175 11.72 4.02 -7.42
C ALA A 175 12.05 5.39 -6.82
N ASN A 176 12.05 6.45 -7.63
CA ASN A 176 12.29 7.82 -7.18
C ASN A 176 11.21 8.30 -6.18
N PHE A 177 9.94 7.94 -6.41
CA PHE A 177 8.86 8.26 -5.48
C PHE A 177 9.10 7.58 -4.13
N ILE A 178 9.32 6.27 -4.11
CA ILE A 178 9.53 5.51 -2.86
C ILE A 178 10.80 5.99 -2.15
N ASN A 179 11.90 6.22 -2.87
CA ASN A 179 13.13 6.75 -2.33
C ASN A 179 12.99 8.16 -1.73
N SER A 180 12.01 8.95 -2.18
CA SER A 180 11.72 10.28 -1.66
C SER A 180 10.95 10.30 -0.34
N LEU A 181 10.46 9.15 0.12
CA LEU A 181 9.69 9.03 1.36
C LEU A 181 10.62 9.07 2.57
N GLU A 182 10.83 10.27 3.08
CA GLU A 182 11.72 10.54 4.22
C GLU A 182 11.06 11.51 5.21
N THR A 183 11.29 11.27 6.50
CA THR A 183 10.98 12.24 7.55
C THR A 183 11.91 13.46 7.45
N ALA A 184 11.60 14.54 8.18
CA ALA A 184 12.45 15.73 8.24
C ALA A 184 13.87 15.44 8.71
N ASP A 185 14.06 14.39 9.51
CA ASP A 185 15.36 13.95 10.01
C ASP A 185 16.10 13.00 9.05
N GLY A 186 15.51 12.72 7.88
CA GLY A 186 16.10 11.88 6.83
C GLY A 186 15.94 10.37 7.09
N VAL A 187 14.99 9.98 7.91
CA VAL A 187 14.62 8.56 8.10
C VAL A 187 13.78 8.10 6.94
N LYS A 188 14.17 7.02 6.29
CA LYS A 188 13.37 6.38 5.23
C LYS A 188 12.07 5.80 5.80
N VAL A 189 10.94 6.21 5.23
CA VAL A 189 9.61 5.73 5.64
C VAL A 189 9.32 4.39 4.98
N PRO A 190 9.15 3.30 5.75
CA PRO A 190 8.79 2.00 5.18
C PRO A 190 7.39 2.01 4.59
N VAL A 191 7.23 1.39 3.42
CA VAL A 191 5.93 1.21 2.75
C VAL A 191 5.75 -0.23 2.27
N LEU A 192 4.50 -0.64 2.11
CA LEU A 192 4.14 -1.90 1.47
C LEU A 192 3.72 -1.61 0.02
N PHE A 193 4.54 -2.00 -0.96
CA PHE A 193 4.22 -1.83 -2.37
C PHE A 193 3.48 -3.06 -2.90
N ARG A 194 2.33 -2.84 -3.51
CA ARG A 194 1.40 -3.85 -4.01
C ARG A 194 1.11 -3.65 -5.50
N PRO A 195 2.09 -3.93 -6.37
CA PRO A 195 1.87 -3.90 -7.82
C PRO A 195 1.16 -5.16 -8.30
N TRP A 196 0.64 -5.13 -9.52
CA TRP A 196 0.12 -6.29 -10.26
C TRP A 196 -0.92 -7.12 -9.51
N HIS A 197 -1.71 -6.45 -8.65
CA HIS A 197 -2.77 -7.04 -7.85
C HIS A 197 -3.93 -7.58 -8.71
N GLU A 198 -4.79 -8.40 -8.12
CA GLU A 198 -5.97 -8.98 -8.76
C GLU A 198 -5.66 -9.69 -10.09
N HIS A 199 -4.46 -10.19 -10.24
CA HIS A 199 -3.96 -10.80 -11.48
C HIS A 199 -4.66 -12.12 -11.84
N THR A 200 -5.42 -12.71 -10.94
CA THR A 200 -6.28 -13.88 -11.19
C THR A 200 -7.51 -13.52 -11.99
N GLY A 201 -7.92 -12.24 -12.00
CA GLY A 201 -8.90 -11.68 -12.91
C GLY A 201 -8.31 -11.34 -14.29
N SER A 202 -9.15 -10.86 -15.20
CA SER A 202 -8.76 -10.56 -16.60
C SER A 202 -9.02 -9.11 -17.01
N TRP A 203 -9.36 -8.25 -16.05
CA TRP A 203 -9.69 -6.85 -16.32
C TRP A 203 -8.49 -5.93 -16.45
N PHE A 204 -7.34 -6.29 -15.89
CA PHE A 204 -6.09 -5.55 -16.05
C PHE A 204 -5.22 -6.16 -17.14
N TRP A 205 -4.35 -5.36 -17.80
CA TRP A 205 -3.47 -5.84 -18.85
C TRP A 205 -2.42 -6.86 -18.36
N TRP A 206 -2.19 -6.97 -17.04
CA TRP A 206 -1.36 -8.02 -16.41
C TRP A 206 -2.18 -9.21 -15.91
N GLY A 207 -3.50 -9.22 -16.16
CA GLY A 207 -4.42 -10.24 -15.67
C GLY A 207 -4.24 -11.62 -16.33
N GLN A 208 -4.94 -12.62 -15.80
CA GLN A 208 -4.73 -14.04 -16.12
C GLN A 208 -4.88 -14.36 -17.63
N ASN A 209 -5.83 -13.74 -18.31
CA ASN A 209 -6.05 -13.99 -19.75
C ASN A 209 -5.23 -13.07 -20.67
N ASN A 210 -4.46 -12.14 -20.10
CA ASN A 210 -3.75 -11.09 -20.84
C ASN A 210 -2.23 -11.29 -20.88
N CYS A 211 -1.70 -12.28 -20.17
CA CYS A 211 -0.31 -12.72 -20.26
C CYS A 211 -0.17 -14.15 -19.73
N THR A 212 0.90 -14.83 -20.11
CA THR A 212 1.21 -16.17 -19.58
C THR A 212 1.61 -16.10 -18.11
N THR A 213 1.60 -17.24 -17.42
CA THR A 213 2.10 -17.37 -16.05
C THR A 213 3.58 -16.97 -15.97
N GLU A 214 4.40 -17.45 -16.90
CA GLU A 214 5.83 -17.18 -16.99
C GLU A 214 6.10 -15.68 -17.18
N ASP A 215 5.34 -15.04 -18.06
CA ASP A 215 5.47 -13.61 -18.34
C ASP A 215 5.09 -12.76 -17.12
N TYR A 216 4.00 -13.11 -16.42
CA TYR A 216 3.61 -12.42 -15.19
C TYR A 216 4.69 -12.54 -14.09
N VAL A 217 5.21 -13.75 -13.88
CA VAL A 217 6.31 -13.99 -12.93
C VAL A 217 7.55 -13.17 -13.31
N ALA A 218 7.88 -13.12 -14.60
CA ALA A 218 9.01 -12.33 -15.09
C ALA A 218 8.77 -10.81 -14.93
N LEU A 219 7.55 -10.32 -15.21
CA LEU A 219 7.16 -8.92 -14.98
C LEU A 219 7.33 -8.53 -13.48
N TRP A 220 6.87 -9.39 -12.59
CA TRP A 220 7.01 -9.16 -11.15
C TRP A 220 8.47 -9.05 -10.73
N ARG A 221 9.29 -10.04 -11.15
CA ARG A 221 10.72 -10.06 -10.83
C ARG A 221 11.45 -8.85 -11.40
N LEU A 222 11.21 -8.52 -12.68
CA LEU A 222 11.76 -7.32 -13.31
C LEU A 222 11.44 -6.06 -12.50
N THR A 223 10.19 -5.94 -12.02
CA THR A 223 9.76 -4.79 -11.21
C THR A 223 10.57 -4.69 -9.92
N VAL A 224 10.63 -5.75 -9.13
CA VAL A 224 11.32 -5.75 -7.83
C VAL A 224 12.84 -5.59 -8.00
N ASP A 225 13.42 -6.29 -8.97
CA ASP A 225 14.85 -6.20 -9.24
C ASP A 225 15.23 -4.78 -9.68
N ARG A 226 14.41 -4.13 -10.54
CA ARG A 226 14.67 -2.75 -10.94
C ARG A 226 14.57 -1.77 -9.77
N LEU A 227 13.58 -1.91 -8.89
CA LEU A 227 13.47 -1.07 -7.69
C LEU A 227 14.69 -1.24 -6.77
N ARG A 228 15.17 -2.47 -6.57
CA ARG A 228 16.39 -2.77 -5.80
C ARG A 228 17.64 -2.16 -6.46
N GLU A 229 17.79 -2.27 -7.78
CA GLU A 229 18.88 -1.64 -8.55
C GLU A 229 18.88 -0.11 -8.40
N GLN A 230 17.69 0.51 -8.30
CA GLN A 230 17.53 1.94 -8.05
C GLN A 230 17.68 2.33 -6.57
N GLY A 231 18.11 1.41 -5.71
CA GLY A 231 18.40 1.67 -4.30
C GLY A 231 17.14 1.84 -3.42
N VAL A 232 16.01 1.25 -3.79
CA VAL A 232 14.83 1.21 -2.92
C VAL A 232 15.10 0.23 -1.77
N VAL A 233 15.25 0.78 -0.56
CA VAL A 233 15.58 0.02 0.66
C VAL A 233 14.43 0.03 1.71
N ASN A 234 13.36 0.77 1.42
CA ASN A 234 12.24 1.01 2.33
C ASN A 234 10.90 0.46 1.81
N ALA A 235 10.93 -0.56 0.95
CA ALA A 235 9.73 -1.22 0.44
C ALA A 235 9.65 -2.68 0.84
N LEU A 236 8.46 -3.11 1.31
CA LEU A 236 7.99 -4.48 1.36
C LEU A 236 7.10 -4.73 0.14
N TYR A 237 6.92 -5.99 -0.26
CA TYR A 237 6.18 -6.36 -1.47
C TYR A 237 5.01 -7.29 -1.14
N ALA A 238 3.80 -6.92 -1.60
CA ALA A 238 2.59 -7.69 -1.39
C ALA A 238 2.09 -8.34 -2.68
N TYR A 239 1.99 -9.66 -2.66
CA TYR A 239 1.32 -10.46 -3.70
C TYR A 239 -0.14 -10.62 -3.30
N SER A 240 -1.07 -10.01 -4.05
CA SER A 240 -2.50 -10.11 -3.77
C SER A 240 -3.31 -10.52 -4.98
N THR A 241 -4.27 -11.41 -4.75
CA THR A 241 -5.16 -11.95 -5.78
C THR A 241 -6.60 -11.55 -5.49
N GLY A 242 -7.44 -11.66 -6.50
CA GLY A 242 -8.89 -11.76 -6.30
C GLY A 242 -9.33 -13.15 -5.83
N THR A 243 -10.62 -13.44 -5.95
CA THR A 243 -11.23 -14.71 -5.52
C THR A 243 -11.33 -15.77 -6.62
N GLU A 244 -10.77 -15.51 -7.81
CA GLU A 244 -10.90 -16.36 -9.01
C GLU A 244 -10.20 -17.72 -8.86
N ALA A 245 -9.24 -17.84 -7.93
CA ALA A 245 -8.64 -19.10 -7.54
C ALA A 245 -9.65 -20.06 -6.86
N ASP A 246 -10.80 -19.54 -6.42
CA ASP A 246 -11.92 -20.27 -5.85
C ASP A 246 -11.53 -21.16 -4.65
N GLY A 247 -10.57 -20.68 -3.82
CA GLY A 247 -10.06 -21.38 -2.65
C GLY A 247 -9.09 -22.52 -2.95
N ASP A 248 -8.63 -22.65 -4.19
CA ASP A 248 -7.60 -23.60 -4.61
C ASP A 248 -6.21 -23.00 -4.44
N PRO A 249 -5.37 -23.52 -3.51
CA PRO A 249 -4.04 -22.98 -3.25
C PRO A 249 -3.07 -23.14 -4.45
N GLU A 250 -3.20 -24.17 -5.26
CA GLU A 250 -2.34 -24.37 -6.43
C GLU A 250 -2.62 -23.28 -7.48
N ARG A 251 -3.91 -22.99 -7.74
CA ARG A 251 -4.32 -21.89 -8.63
C ARG A 251 -3.94 -20.52 -8.07
N PHE A 252 -4.05 -20.34 -6.76
CA PHE A 252 -3.65 -19.10 -6.10
C PHE A 252 -2.14 -18.83 -6.29
N MET A 253 -1.31 -19.86 -6.15
CA MET A 253 0.15 -19.78 -6.24
C MET A 253 0.70 -19.96 -7.66
N GLU A 254 -0.14 -20.21 -8.67
CA GLU A 254 0.31 -20.48 -10.04
C GLU A 254 1.22 -19.39 -10.60
N ARG A 255 0.98 -18.13 -10.20
CA ARG A 255 1.73 -16.95 -10.64
C ARG A 255 2.66 -16.37 -9.56
N TYR A 256 2.93 -17.14 -8.50
CA TYR A 256 3.76 -16.67 -7.40
C TYR A 256 5.22 -16.49 -7.83
N PRO A 257 5.81 -15.28 -7.68
CA PRO A 257 7.14 -14.98 -8.22
C PRO A 257 8.29 -15.59 -7.41
N GLY A 258 8.00 -16.13 -6.24
CA GLY A 258 8.98 -16.74 -5.33
C GLY A 258 9.18 -15.95 -4.04
N ASP A 259 9.69 -16.65 -3.02
CA ASP A 259 9.81 -16.11 -1.66
C ASP A 259 10.74 -14.90 -1.54
N ASP A 260 11.75 -14.79 -2.39
CA ASP A 260 12.70 -13.68 -2.38
C ASP A 260 12.08 -12.36 -2.90
N TYR A 261 10.90 -12.43 -3.50
CA TYR A 261 10.20 -11.29 -4.11
C TYR A 261 8.96 -10.84 -3.34
N ILE A 262 8.52 -11.59 -2.34
CA ILE A 262 7.26 -11.35 -1.63
C ILE A 262 7.49 -11.32 -0.12
N ASP A 263 6.83 -10.40 0.56
CA ASP A 263 6.83 -10.25 2.01
C ASP A 263 5.46 -10.54 2.63
N LEU A 264 4.38 -10.32 1.84
CA LEU A 264 3.00 -10.47 2.29
C LEU A 264 2.16 -11.15 1.20
N ILE A 265 1.32 -12.10 1.61
CA ILE A 265 0.28 -12.74 0.78
C ILE A 265 -1.06 -12.11 1.13
N GLY A 266 -1.73 -11.56 0.12
CA GLY A 266 -2.96 -10.78 0.25
C GLY A 266 -4.14 -11.34 -0.54
N LEU A 267 -5.32 -10.86 -0.19
CA LEU A 267 -6.58 -11.18 -0.86
C LEU A 267 -7.42 -9.92 -1.03
N ASP A 268 -7.94 -9.71 -2.25
CA ASP A 268 -8.87 -8.65 -2.58
C ASP A 268 -10.26 -9.24 -2.82
N PHE A 269 -11.27 -8.85 -2.03
CA PHE A 269 -12.64 -9.30 -2.22
C PHE A 269 -13.66 -8.34 -1.62
N TYR A 270 -14.80 -8.21 -2.26
CA TYR A 270 -15.81 -7.22 -1.92
C TYR A 270 -17.19 -7.82 -1.67
N CYS A 271 -17.99 -7.17 -0.81
CA CYS A 271 -19.40 -7.44 -0.68
C CYS A 271 -20.13 -6.86 -1.90
N THR A 272 -20.84 -7.72 -2.62
CA THR A 272 -21.52 -7.31 -3.86
C THR A 272 -22.73 -6.41 -3.59
N THR A 273 -22.92 -5.40 -4.45
CA THR A 273 -24.12 -4.55 -4.44
C THR A 273 -25.22 -5.04 -5.40
N SER A 274 -24.96 -6.15 -6.11
CA SER A 274 -25.87 -6.71 -7.12
C SER A 274 -26.96 -7.63 -6.55
N LEU A 275 -26.92 -7.92 -5.24
CA LEU A 275 -27.83 -8.82 -4.55
C LEU A 275 -28.58 -8.08 -3.44
N PRO A 276 -29.71 -8.64 -2.95
CA PRO A 276 -30.31 -8.19 -1.68
C PRO A 276 -29.28 -8.22 -0.53
N GLU A 277 -29.36 -7.25 0.35
CA GLU A 277 -28.37 -6.99 1.41
C GLU A 277 -28.01 -8.24 2.24
N GLU A 278 -29.01 -8.97 2.72
CA GLU A 278 -28.82 -10.18 3.52
C GLU A 278 -28.07 -11.28 2.72
N GLU A 279 -28.41 -11.48 1.45
CA GLU A 279 -27.74 -12.45 0.56
C GLU A 279 -26.32 -11.99 0.24
N ALA A 280 -26.10 -10.70 -0.01
CA ALA A 280 -24.78 -10.13 -0.28
C ALA A 280 -23.84 -10.33 0.92
N CYS A 281 -24.30 -10.02 2.14
CA CYS A 281 -23.53 -10.23 3.37
C CYS A 281 -23.24 -11.73 3.62
N ALA A 282 -24.22 -12.60 3.37
CA ALA A 282 -24.02 -14.05 3.52
C ALA A 282 -22.97 -14.58 2.55
N ARG A 283 -22.98 -14.15 1.27
CA ARG A 283 -21.95 -14.52 0.28
C ARG A 283 -20.58 -13.95 0.62
N TYR A 284 -20.52 -12.73 1.13
CA TYR A 284 -19.27 -12.14 1.59
C TYR A 284 -18.62 -13.00 2.68
N MET A 285 -19.40 -13.38 3.69
CA MET A 285 -18.93 -14.24 4.78
C MET A 285 -18.57 -15.65 4.30
N GLU A 286 -19.25 -16.19 3.30
CA GLU A 286 -18.91 -17.47 2.67
C GLU A 286 -17.58 -17.38 1.94
N SER A 287 -17.38 -16.31 1.15
CA SER A 287 -16.12 -16.03 0.47
C SER A 287 -14.98 -15.89 1.47
N ALA A 288 -15.15 -15.12 2.54
CA ALA A 288 -14.17 -14.98 3.60
C ALA A 288 -13.76 -16.33 4.20
N ARG A 289 -14.73 -17.16 4.59
CA ARG A 289 -14.49 -18.50 5.15
C ARG A 289 -13.74 -19.44 4.19
N LYS A 290 -13.86 -19.23 2.91
CA LYS A 290 -13.20 -20.03 1.88
C LYS A 290 -11.76 -19.58 1.64
N HIS A 291 -11.54 -18.29 1.50
CA HIS A 291 -10.28 -17.76 0.98
C HIS A 291 -9.31 -17.28 2.06
N ILE A 292 -9.78 -16.71 3.17
CA ILE A 292 -8.87 -16.19 4.22
C ILE A 292 -8.06 -17.30 4.89
N PRO A 293 -8.63 -18.47 5.27
CA PRO A 293 -7.82 -19.57 5.81
C PRO A 293 -6.74 -20.04 4.82
N MET A 294 -7.05 -20.06 3.53
CA MET A 294 -6.09 -20.46 2.48
C MET A 294 -4.90 -19.51 2.44
N ILE A 295 -5.12 -18.19 2.37
CA ILE A 295 -4.00 -17.23 2.34
C ILE A 295 -3.20 -17.25 3.64
N CYS A 296 -3.84 -17.44 4.80
CA CYS A 296 -3.15 -17.57 6.09
C CYS A 296 -2.26 -18.82 6.13
N GLN A 297 -2.75 -19.93 5.58
CA GLN A 297 -1.96 -21.18 5.49
C GLN A 297 -0.77 -21.00 4.53
N LEU A 298 -0.99 -20.45 3.34
CA LEU A 298 0.07 -20.17 2.37
C LEU A 298 1.12 -19.19 2.94
N ALA A 299 0.68 -18.11 3.59
CA ALA A 299 1.58 -17.18 4.24
C ALA A 299 2.46 -17.86 5.31
N LYS A 300 1.87 -18.73 6.11
CA LYS A 300 2.60 -19.52 7.12
C LYS A 300 3.62 -20.46 6.47
N GLU A 301 3.23 -21.17 5.42
CA GLU A 301 4.11 -22.12 4.70
C GLU A 301 5.31 -21.44 4.07
N HIS A 302 5.10 -20.24 3.53
CA HIS A 302 6.14 -19.44 2.89
C HIS A 302 6.84 -18.44 3.85
N GLY A 303 6.48 -18.43 5.14
CA GLY A 303 7.06 -17.51 6.13
C GLY A 303 6.74 -16.03 5.87
N LYS A 304 5.55 -15.74 5.31
CA LYS A 304 5.07 -14.40 4.97
C LYS A 304 4.02 -13.91 5.98
N ALA A 305 3.69 -12.61 5.92
CA ALA A 305 2.50 -12.08 6.56
C ALA A 305 1.26 -12.36 5.68
N ALA A 306 0.06 -12.38 6.29
CA ALA A 306 -1.21 -12.49 5.58
C ALA A 306 -2.06 -11.23 5.81
N ALA A 307 -2.83 -10.81 4.81
CA ALA A 307 -3.75 -9.68 4.94
C ALA A 307 -4.93 -9.76 3.97
N VAL A 308 -6.01 -9.06 4.32
CA VAL A 308 -7.08 -8.70 3.38
C VAL A 308 -6.70 -7.33 2.80
N THR A 309 -6.10 -7.36 1.61
CA THR A 309 -5.44 -6.22 0.99
C THR A 309 -6.39 -5.22 0.36
N GLU A 310 -7.60 -5.67 -0.01
CA GLU A 310 -8.75 -4.83 -0.35
C GLU A 310 -10.06 -5.51 0.01
N THR A 311 -10.99 -4.73 0.57
CA THR A 311 -12.34 -5.19 0.87
C THR A 311 -13.32 -4.02 0.98
N GLY A 312 -14.57 -4.34 1.24
CA GLY A 312 -15.60 -3.37 1.55
C GLY A 312 -16.98 -3.71 1.00
N TYR A 313 -17.93 -2.84 1.33
CA TYR A 313 -19.29 -2.86 0.82
C TYR A 313 -19.65 -1.48 0.31
N GLU A 314 -19.68 -1.32 -1.02
CA GLU A 314 -19.91 -0.01 -1.63
C GLU A 314 -21.23 0.62 -1.15
N GLY A 315 -21.10 1.83 -0.59
CA GLY A 315 -22.22 2.58 -0.03
C GLY A 315 -22.78 2.01 1.27
N ILE A 316 -22.15 1.00 1.87
CA ILE A 316 -22.49 0.38 3.17
C ILE A 316 -24.00 0.26 3.38
N LYS A 317 -24.65 -0.63 2.59
CA LYS A 317 -26.11 -0.70 2.48
C LYS A 317 -26.82 -1.13 3.78
N THR A 318 -26.11 -1.83 4.70
CA THR A 318 -26.64 -2.20 6.02
C THR A 318 -25.98 -1.37 7.13
N SER A 319 -26.78 -0.95 8.12
CA SER A 319 -26.26 -0.10 9.20
C SER A 319 -25.36 -0.82 10.19
N ASP A 320 -25.32 -2.14 10.20
CA ASP A 320 -24.58 -3.00 11.13
C ASP A 320 -23.53 -3.88 10.42
N TRP A 321 -23.10 -3.48 9.20
CA TRP A 321 -22.17 -4.25 8.38
C TRP A 321 -20.82 -4.52 9.05
N PHE A 322 -20.29 -3.56 9.80
CA PHE A 322 -18.97 -3.70 10.42
C PHE A 322 -18.97 -4.76 11.52
N THR A 323 -19.97 -4.78 12.41
CA THR A 323 -20.01 -5.73 13.53
C THR A 323 -20.72 -7.04 13.20
N LYS A 324 -21.62 -7.07 12.18
CA LYS A 324 -22.39 -8.27 11.84
C LYS A 324 -21.88 -9.02 10.62
N THR A 325 -21.04 -8.38 9.79
CA THR A 325 -20.53 -8.99 8.56
C THR A 325 -19.00 -8.95 8.50
N LEU A 326 -18.38 -7.76 8.54
CA LEU A 326 -16.94 -7.61 8.37
C LEU A 326 -16.16 -8.27 9.51
N LEU A 327 -16.45 -7.89 10.77
CA LEU A 327 -15.74 -8.41 11.94
C LEU A 327 -15.83 -9.94 12.03
N PRO A 328 -17.02 -10.57 12.00
CA PRO A 328 -17.13 -12.04 12.05
C PRO A 328 -16.51 -12.76 10.85
N ALA A 329 -16.32 -12.05 9.73
CA ALA A 329 -15.66 -12.61 8.55
C ALA A 329 -14.15 -12.75 8.75
N VAL A 330 -13.52 -11.95 9.62
CA VAL A 330 -12.07 -11.84 9.72
C VAL A 330 -11.48 -12.13 11.11
N GLU A 331 -12.20 -11.85 12.21
CA GLU A 331 -11.68 -11.86 13.59
C GLU A 331 -11.02 -13.16 14.05
N GLN A 332 -11.40 -14.28 13.46
CA GLN A 332 -10.87 -15.62 13.81
C GLN A 332 -9.60 -15.98 13.04
N TYR A 333 -9.18 -15.16 12.07
CA TYR A 333 -8.06 -15.51 11.18
C TYR A 333 -6.82 -14.68 11.50
N PRO A 334 -5.63 -15.28 11.39
CA PRO A 334 -4.36 -14.61 11.68
C PRO A 334 -3.92 -13.71 10.51
N ILE A 335 -4.62 -12.60 10.30
CA ILE A 335 -4.27 -11.56 9.34
C ILE A 335 -3.64 -10.36 10.03
N SER A 336 -2.72 -9.66 9.36
CA SER A 336 -2.07 -8.48 9.90
C SER A 336 -2.90 -7.20 9.73
N TYR A 337 -3.67 -7.10 8.65
CA TYR A 337 -4.57 -5.97 8.41
C TYR A 337 -5.72 -6.35 7.47
N LEU A 338 -6.74 -5.51 7.46
CA LEU A 338 -7.71 -5.40 6.38
C LEU A 338 -7.78 -3.93 5.91
N LEU A 339 -8.00 -3.73 4.62
CA LEU A 339 -8.13 -2.41 4.00
C LEU A 339 -9.48 -2.28 3.32
N VAL A 340 -10.29 -1.28 3.72
CA VAL A 340 -11.47 -0.90 2.95
C VAL A 340 -11.10 0.17 1.91
N TRP A 341 -11.81 0.11 0.75
CA TRP A 341 -11.55 1.03 -0.36
C TRP A 341 -11.95 2.47 -0.01
N ARG A 342 -11.75 3.38 -0.95
CA ARG A 342 -11.85 4.84 -0.75
C ARG A 342 -13.26 5.37 -0.56
N ASN A 343 -13.36 6.54 0.06
CA ASN A 343 -14.57 7.38 0.09
C ASN A 343 -14.46 8.46 -0.99
N ALA A 344 -14.96 8.19 -2.20
CA ALA A 344 -14.82 9.11 -3.32
C ALA A 344 -15.58 10.44 -3.09
N HIS A 345 -14.89 11.54 -3.25
CA HIS A 345 -15.48 12.88 -3.12
C HIS A 345 -16.28 13.31 -4.34
N ASP A 346 -16.02 12.69 -5.49
CA ASP A 346 -16.54 13.02 -6.82
C ASP A 346 -17.52 11.97 -7.38
N GLN A 347 -17.72 10.84 -6.69
CA GLN A 347 -18.63 9.77 -7.09
C GLN A 347 -19.65 9.48 -6.01
N LYS A 348 -20.89 9.92 -6.25
CA LYS A 348 -21.98 9.71 -5.29
C LYS A 348 -22.25 8.21 -5.04
N GLY A 349 -22.20 7.82 -3.77
CA GLY A 349 -22.45 6.43 -3.34
C GLY A 349 -21.23 5.53 -3.36
N HIS A 350 -20.09 5.98 -3.89
CA HIS A 350 -18.84 5.24 -3.88
C HIS A 350 -18.04 5.56 -2.61
N PHE A 351 -18.36 4.86 -1.54
CA PHE A 351 -17.67 4.96 -0.26
C PHE A 351 -17.70 3.63 0.48
N TYR A 352 -16.69 3.38 1.30
CA TYR A 352 -16.45 2.09 1.97
C TYR A 352 -16.17 2.22 3.47
N ALA A 353 -15.92 3.43 3.96
CA ALA A 353 -15.93 3.77 5.38
C ALA A 353 -17.06 4.75 5.70
N PRO A 354 -17.65 4.72 6.91
CA PRO A 354 -18.70 5.66 7.26
C PRO A 354 -18.15 7.08 7.46
N TYR A 355 -19.03 8.06 7.31
CA TYR A 355 -18.83 9.45 7.69
C TYR A 355 -19.84 9.82 8.80
N PRO A 356 -19.70 10.94 9.51
CA PRO A 356 -20.46 11.20 10.76
C PRO A 356 -21.98 11.01 10.70
N GLU A 357 -22.63 11.38 9.58
CA GLU A 357 -24.10 11.29 9.44
C GLU A 357 -24.55 9.96 8.82
N HIS A 358 -23.61 9.06 8.48
CA HIS A 358 -24.00 7.78 7.89
C HIS A 358 -24.65 6.85 8.91
N PRO A 359 -25.72 6.11 8.56
CA PRO A 359 -26.43 5.20 9.48
C PRO A 359 -25.55 4.13 10.13
N SER A 360 -24.45 3.71 9.48
CA SER A 360 -23.51 2.73 10.04
C SER A 360 -22.44 3.33 10.96
N ALA A 361 -22.39 4.66 11.14
CA ALA A 361 -21.39 5.30 12.01
C ALA A 361 -21.39 4.78 13.46
N PRO A 362 -22.55 4.58 14.11
CA PRO A 362 -22.59 3.98 15.45
C PRO A 362 -22.08 2.55 15.51
N ASP A 363 -22.32 1.75 14.48
CA ASP A 363 -21.83 0.38 14.36
C ASP A 363 -20.32 0.35 14.17
N PHE A 364 -19.78 1.25 13.35
CA PHE A 364 -18.34 1.42 13.18
C PHE A 364 -17.62 1.82 14.47
N VAL A 365 -18.26 2.64 15.33
CA VAL A 365 -17.72 2.95 16.66
C VAL A 365 -17.66 1.70 17.54
N ASN A 366 -18.58 0.75 17.41
CA ASN A 366 -18.52 -0.53 18.10
C ASN A 366 -17.40 -1.41 17.53
N PHE A 367 -17.24 -1.45 16.20
CA PHE A 367 -16.13 -2.13 15.53
C PHE A 367 -14.78 -1.53 15.98
N TYR A 368 -14.64 -0.20 16.05
CA TYR A 368 -13.44 0.47 16.56
C TYR A 368 -13.07 0.06 18.00
N LYS A 369 -14.06 -0.22 18.84
CA LYS A 369 -13.86 -0.62 20.25
C LYS A 369 -13.64 -2.11 20.45
N ASP A 370 -13.70 -2.90 19.40
CA ASP A 370 -13.52 -4.35 19.48
C ASP A 370 -12.06 -4.69 19.76
N GLU A 371 -11.82 -5.70 20.57
CA GLU A 371 -10.48 -6.11 21.00
C GLU A 371 -9.59 -6.66 19.88
N HIS A 372 -10.18 -7.06 18.74
CA HIS A 372 -9.46 -7.57 17.58
C HIS A 372 -8.98 -6.46 16.65
N THR A 373 -9.57 -5.26 16.69
CA THR A 373 -9.26 -4.17 15.78
C THR A 373 -8.19 -3.23 16.34
N LEU A 374 -7.28 -2.78 15.48
CA LEU A 374 -6.24 -1.82 15.82
C LEU A 374 -6.37 -0.59 14.92
N PHE A 375 -6.34 0.58 15.54
CA PHE A 375 -6.30 1.89 14.89
C PHE A 375 -4.98 2.60 15.21
N ALA A 376 -4.74 3.79 14.66
CA ALA A 376 -3.44 4.45 14.79
C ALA A 376 -3.01 4.66 16.25
N GLY A 377 -3.94 5.01 17.14
CA GLY A 377 -3.68 5.20 18.57
C GLY A 377 -3.26 3.92 19.31
N ASP A 378 -3.61 2.74 18.79
CA ASP A 378 -3.29 1.45 19.40
C ASP A 378 -1.90 0.93 19.02
N LEU A 379 -1.24 1.53 18.00
CA LEU A 379 -0.02 0.99 17.41
C LEU A 379 1.26 1.27 18.21
N ASN A 380 1.17 1.99 19.33
CA ASN A 380 2.33 2.22 20.21
C ASN A 380 2.91 0.89 20.70
N GLY A 381 3.96 0.43 19.99
CA GLY A 381 4.66 -0.81 20.31
C GLY A 381 4.45 -1.95 19.31
N TYR A 382 3.58 -1.82 18.33
CA TYR A 382 3.37 -2.84 17.30
C TYR A 382 4.23 -2.64 16.04
N LEU A 383 4.34 -1.39 15.56
CA LEU A 383 5.18 -1.08 14.39
C LEU A 383 6.42 -0.32 14.87
N LYS A 384 7.57 -0.97 14.95
CA LYS A 384 8.80 -0.39 15.50
C LYS A 384 9.97 -0.49 14.55
#